data_cc9fb61702ff101efc10c826fed851bd
#
_entry.id   cc9fb61702ff101efc10c826fed851bd
#
_cell.length_a   1.000
_cell.length_b   1.000
_cell.length_c   1.000
_cell.angle_alpha   90.00
_cell.angle_beta   90.00
_cell.angle_gamma   90.00
#
_symmetry.space_group_name_H-M   'P 1'
#
loop_
_entity.id
_entity.type
_entity.pdbx_description
1 polymer ?
#
loop_
_entity_poly.entity_id
_entity_poly.type
_entity_poly.pdbx_seq_one_letter_code
_entity_poly.pdbx_strand_id
1 'polypeptide(L)'
;MSTTLYRLAGRSAKRLCTRPSRTSLASSISHPARALSVSARRRYAEPQEYQGTRLVPTGSDFSSTTADPYNVSSKPTDDGGDATQKARDESVADRKVRHYTVNFGPQHPAAHGVLRLILELNGEEIIRADPHVGLLHRGTEKLCEYRTYLQALPYFDRLDYVSMMTNEQCYSLAVEKLLNIEIPDRAKWIRTLFGEITRVLNHLMSVLSHAMDVGALTPFLWGFEEREKLMEFYERVSGARLHAAYVRPGGVHQDIPMGLLDDIYQWATQFGDRIDETEEMLTDNRIWINRLKGVGVVSAADALNLAFSGVMLRGSGVPWDIRKSQPYDAYDQVEFDVPVGVNGDCYDRYLCRMEEFRQSLRIIHQCLNKMPAGPVRVEDYKISPPPRSAMKENMEALIHHFLLYTKGYAVPPGDTYSAIEAPKGEMGVYVVSDGSERPYRLHIRAPGFAHLGGFDHVCKGHLLADAVAVIGTMDLVFGEVDR
;
A
#
# COMPACT_ATOMS: atom_id res chain seq x y z
N MET A 1 62.77 -25.69 -17.82
CA MET A 1 63.87 -24.86 -17.24
C MET A 1 63.24 -24.14 -16.09
N SER A 2 63.54 -24.65 -14.98
CA SER A 2 64.28 -24.24 -13.78
C SER A 2 63.37 -23.55 -12.76
N THR A 3 62.83 -24.25 -11.80
CA THR A 3 63.29 -24.51 -10.40
C THR A 3 63.67 -23.25 -9.64
N THR A 4 63.00 -22.98 -8.50
CA THR A 4 63.62 -23.11 -7.19
C THR A 4 62.60 -22.91 -6.05
N LEU A 5 62.57 -23.95 -5.21
CA LEU A 5 62.06 -24.03 -3.85
C LEU A 5 62.79 -23.10 -2.87
N TYR A 6 62.11 -22.63 -1.81
CA TYR A 6 62.72 -22.61 -0.47
C TYR A 6 61.66 -22.84 0.63
N ARG A 7 61.92 -23.89 1.39
CA ARG A 7 61.35 -24.21 2.72
C ARG A 7 62.13 -23.47 3.81
N LEU A 8 61.48 -23.30 4.98
CA LEU A 8 62.01 -23.54 6.35
C LEU A 8 60.95 -22.96 7.33
N ALA A 9 60.30 -23.82 8.09
CA ALA A 9 60.57 -24.32 9.44
C ALA A 9 60.51 -23.21 10.51
N GLY A 10 59.56 -23.13 11.37
CA GLY A 10 59.22 -23.99 12.49
C GLY A 10 59.65 -23.38 13.80
N ARG A 11 58.73 -23.19 14.76
CA ARG A 11 58.94 -23.49 16.19
C ARG A 11 57.71 -23.26 17.05
N SER A 12 57.35 -24.30 17.71
CA SER A 12 56.46 -24.49 18.83
C SER A 12 56.93 -23.74 20.06
N ALA A 13 55.95 -23.15 20.83
CA ALA A 13 56.12 -22.92 22.26
C ALA A 13 54.78 -23.08 22.96
N LYS A 14 54.68 -24.17 23.69
CA LYS A 14 53.71 -24.42 24.76
C LYS A 14 54.02 -23.51 25.97
N ARG A 15 52.99 -22.92 26.57
CA ARG A 15 52.94 -22.58 28.02
C ARG A 15 51.50 -22.67 28.46
N LEU A 16 51.14 -23.71 29.11
CA LEU A 16 50.95 -23.92 30.55
C LEU A 16 49.85 -23.09 31.18
N CYS A 17 48.85 -23.85 31.56
CA CYS A 17 47.78 -23.65 32.49
C CYS A 17 48.23 -23.04 33.83
N THR A 18 47.50 -22.01 34.30
CA THR A 18 47.25 -21.85 35.74
C THR A 18 45.87 -21.21 35.93
N ARG A 19 44.99 -21.93 36.59
CA ARG A 19 43.78 -21.40 37.20
C ARG A 19 44.18 -20.61 38.47
N PRO A 20 43.46 -19.55 38.81
CA PRO A 20 43.23 -19.23 40.21
C PRO A 20 41.73 -19.32 40.57
N SER A 21 41.60 -19.76 41.75
CA SER A 21 40.51 -20.06 42.65
C SER A 21 39.38 -19.03 42.71
N ARG A 22 38.20 -19.62 42.97
CA ARG A 22 36.99 -18.92 43.45
C ARG A 22 37.27 -18.10 44.70
N THR A 23 36.89 -16.85 44.68
CA THR A 23 36.47 -16.11 45.86
C THR A 23 35.11 -15.48 45.58
N SER A 24 34.17 -15.89 46.42
CA SER A 24 32.82 -15.38 46.49
C SER A 24 32.85 -13.94 46.98
N LEU A 25 32.29 -13.03 46.16
CA LEU A 25 31.81 -11.74 46.63
C LEU A 25 30.37 -11.59 46.12
N ALA A 26 29.45 -11.96 47.02
CA ALA A 26 28.08 -11.60 46.91
C ALA A 26 27.96 -10.08 47.16
N SER A 27 27.90 -9.30 46.11
CA SER A 27 27.42 -7.91 46.16
C SER A 27 26.00 -7.89 45.63
N SER A 28 25.09 -7.61 46.54
CA SER A 28 23.67 -7.37 46.26
C SER A 28 23.50 -6.18 45.34
N ILE A 29 23.33 -6.45 44.07
CA ILE A 29 22.81 -5.45 43.12
C ILE A 29 21.30 -5.57 43.19
N SER A 30 20.68 -4.67 43.94
CA SER A 30 19.25 -4.46 43.92
C SER A 30 18.85 -3.95 42.54
N HIS A 31 18.18 -4.79 41.77
CA HIS A 31 17.75 -4.48 40.42
C HIS A 31 16.65 -3.39 40.44
N PRO A 32 16.78 -2.33 39.64
CA PRO A 32 15.71 -1.37 39.42
C PRO A 32 14.52 -1.94 38.64
N ALA A 33 14.58 -3.21 38.21
CA ALA A 33 13.50 -3.88 37.46
C ALA A 33 12.18 -4.02 38.24
N ARG A 34 12.21 -4.00 39.57
CA ARG A 34 10.99 -4.07 40.38
C ARG A 34 10.16 -2.76 40.37
N ALA A 35 10.83 -1.63 40.24
CA ALA A 35 10.16 -0.34 40.21
C ALA A 35 9.48 -0.07 38.84
N LEU A 36 10.10 -0.52 37.76
CA LEU A 36 9.53 -0.41 36.40
C LEU A 36 8.34 -1.35 36.18
N SER A 37 8.35 -2.54 36.77
CA SER A 37 7.22 -3.49 36.67
C SER A 37 6.00 -3.01 37.46
N VAL A 38 6.20 -2.34 38.59
CA VAL A 38 5.10 -1.80 39.41
C VAL A 38 4.49 -0.55 38.77
N SER A 39 5.31 0.32 38.17
CA SER A 39 4.81 1.50 37.47
C SER A 39 4.10 1.14 36.15
N ALA A 40 4.58 0.13 35.45
CA ALA A 40 3.91 -0.40 34.27
C ALA A 40 2.58 -1.09 34.61
N ARG A 41 2.54 -1.88 35.70
CA ARG A 41 1.28 -2.49 36.16
C ARG A 41 0.26 -1.46 36.65
N ARG A 42 0.68 -0.36 37.28
CA ARG A 42 -0.25 0.72 37.66
C ARG A 42 -0.80 1.47 36.45
N ARG A 43 -0.06 1.56 35.35
CA ARG A 43 -0.58 2.17 34.10
C ARG A 43 -1.59 1.28 33.36
N TYR A 44 -1.58 -0.03 33.61
CA TYR A 44 -2.50 -0.98 32.99
C TYR A 44 -3.55 -1.55 33.95
N ALA A 45 -3.43 -1.30 35.27
CA ALA A 45 -4.27 -1.92 36.31
C ALA A 45 -5.40 -1.03 36.81
N GLU A 46 -5.41 0.22 36.51
CA GLU A 46 -6.60 1.03 36.59
C GLU A 46 -7.05 1.27 35.14
N PRO A 47 -8.13 0.64 34.68
CA PRO A 47 -8.88 1.24 33.62
C PRO A 47 -9.28 2.59 34.24
N GLN A 48 -8.54 3.67 33.93
CA GLN A 48 -9.16 4.96 33.99
C GLN A 48 -10.48 4.74 33.29
N GLU A 49 -11.57 4.84 34.04
CA GLU A 49 -12.87 5.03 33.41
C GLU A 49 -12.60 6.00 32.29
N TYR A 50 -12.91 5.58 31.09
CA TYR A 50 -12.75 6.38 29.88
C TYR A 50 -13.70 7.57 30.02
N GLN A 51 -13.38 8.44 31.01
CA GLN A 51 -13.99 9.73 31.14
C GLN A 51 -13.35 10.58 30.08
N GLY A 52 -13.94 10.53 28.96
CA GLY A 52 -13.78 11.63 28.11
C GLY A 52 -13.19 11.47 26.75
N THR A 53 -12.78 10.38 26.29
CA THR A 53 -12.81 10.14 24.86
C THR A 53 -13.96 9.20 24.55
N ARG A 54 -15.13 9.59 24.95
CA ARG A 54 -16.29 9.11 24.26
C ARG A 54 -16.12 9.62 22.84
N LEU A 55 -15.91 8.73 21.92
CA LEU A 55 -15.92 8.96 20.48
C LEU A 55 -17.28 9.47 19.99
N VAL A 56 -18.11 9.77 20.91
CA VAL A 56 -19.44 10.33 20.72
C VAL A 56 -19.53 11.50 21.66
N PRO A 57 -19.96 12.69 21.22
CA PRO A 57 -20.23 13.81 22.11
C PRO A 57 -21.17 13.33 23.17
N THR A 58 -20.67 13.31 24.39
CA THR A 58 -21.49 13.00 25.54
C THR A 58 -22.08 14.27 26.04
N GLY A 59 -23.04 14.74 25.34
CA GLY A 59 -24.13 15.35 26.06
C GLY A 59 -24.85 14.24 26.83
N SER A 60 -25.21 14.48 28.06
CA SER A 60 -26.12 13.64 28.84
C SER A 60 -27.30 13.12 28.00
N ASP A 61 -27.59 13.77 26.92
CA ASP A 61 -28.70 13.52 26.01
C ASP A 61 -28.45 12.35 25.04
N PHE A 62 -27.20 12.02 24.74
CA PHE A 62 -26.90 10.89 23.88
C PHE A 62 -26.99 9.54 24.60
N SER A 63 -26.73 9.52 25.90
CA SER A 63 -26.87 8.30 26.71
C SER A 63 -28.35 7.93 26.97
N SER A 64 -29.25 8.90 26.86
CA SER A 64 -30.71 8.69 27.05
C SER A 64 -31.44 8.37 25.75
N THR A 65 -30.79 8.55 24.58
CA THR A 65 -31.39 8.27 23.27
C THR A 65 -30.86 7.00 22.63
N THR A 66 -30.56 6.01 23.45
CA THR A 66 -29.83 4.79 23.08
C THR A 66 -30.50 3.91 22.02
N ALA A 67 -31.68 4.20 21.58
CA ALA A 67 -32.40 3.36 20.63
C ALA A 67 -32.39 3.90 19.19
N ASP A 68 -32.10 5.18 18.98
CA ASP A 68 -32.19 5.77 17.66
C ASP A 68 -31.13 6.87 17.46
N PRO A 69 -30.03 6.58 16.75
CA PRO A 69 -29.02 7.60 16.46
C PRO A 69 -29.52 8.72 15.54
N TYR A 70 -30.71 8.56 14.93
CA TYR A 70 -31.36 9.57 14.12
C TYR A 70 -32.41 10.37 14.89
N ASN A 71 -32.76 9.92 16.10
CA ASN A 71 -33.72 10.64 16.92
C ASN A 71 -32.99 11.76 17.67
N VAL A 72 -32.80 12.86 16.99
CA VAL A 72 -32.52 14.15 17.60
C VAL A 72 -33.85 14.66 18.19
N SER A 73 -34.41 13.91 19.11
CA SER A 73 -35.55 14.41 19.82
C SER A 73 -35.10 15.58 20.67
N SER A 74 -35.48 16.76 20.27
CA SER A 74 -35.63 17.87 21.17
C SER A 74 -36.59 17.40 22.28
N LYS A 75 -36.10 16.90 23.42
CA LYS A 75 -36.92 16.86 24.61
C LYS A 75 -37.40 18.28 24.84
N PRO A 76 -38.72 18.51 24.92
CA PRO A 76 -39.21 19.79 25.40
C PRO A 76 -38.57 19.98 26.78
N THR A 77 -37.77 21.02 26.95
CA THR A 77 -37.43 21.46 28.30
C THR A 77 -38.74 21.79 28.99
N ASP A 78 -39.00 21.15 30.11
CA ASP A 78 -40.20 21.34 30.96
C ASP A 78 -40.26 22.75 31.60
N ASP A 79 -39.67 23.72 30.97
CA ASP A 79 -39.86 25.12 31.34
C ASP A 79 -41.13 25.60 30.63
N GLY A 80 -42.27 25.53 31.31
CA GLY A 80 -43.62 25.86 30.86
C GLY A 80 -43.84 27.22 30.19
N GLY A 81 -42.96 27.62 29.33
CA GLY A 81 -43.03 28.77 28.44
C GLY A 81 -43.33 28.36 27.02
N ASP A 82 -44.30 29.00 26.43
CA ASP A 82 -44.74 28.80 25.06
C ASP A 82 -43.56 28.72 24.08
N ALA A 83 -43.25 27.51 23.61
CA ALA A 83 -42.13 27.22 22.71
C ALA A 83 -42.21 28.00 21.41
N THR A 84 -43.38 28.46 21.03
CA THR A 84 -43.64 29.28 19.85
C THR A 84 -43.24 30.74 20.02
N GLN A 85 -43.27 31.28 21.24
CA GLN A 85 -42.85 32.66 21.52
C GLN A 85 -41.33 32.76 21.69
N LYS A 86 -40.69 31.80 22.38
CA LYS A 86 -39.19 31.73 22.45
C LYS A 86 -38.52 31.58 21.10
N ALA A 87 -39.12 30.86 20.16
CA ALA A 87 -38.57 30.69 18.81
C ALA A 87 -38.63 31.96 17.94
N ARG A 88 -39.48 32.93 18.31
CA ARG A 88 -39.61 34.21 17.60
C ARG A 88 -38.65 35.28 18.10
N ASP A 89 -38.19 35.19 19.35
CA ASP A 89 -37.34 36.21 19.96
C ASP A 89 -35.84 35.87 19.88
N GLU A 90 -35.47 34.65 19.55
CA GLU A 90 -34.08 34.30 19.25
C GLU A 90 -33.71 34.86 17.88
N SER A 91 -32.85 35.87 17.87
CA SER A 91 -32.19 36.34 16.66
C SER A 91 -31.43 35.18 16.01
N VAL A 92 -31.30 35.17 14.69
CA VAL A 92 -30.56 34.11 13.94
C VAL A 92 -29.14 33.91 14.49
N ALA A 93 -28.60 34.94 15.16
CA ALA A 93 -27.26 34.91 15.79
C ALA A 93 -27.22 34.07 17.11
N ASP A 94 -28.36 33.86 17.79
CA ASP A 94 -28.43 33.11 19.05
C ASP A 94 -28.83 31.65 18.89
N ARG A 95 -29.04 31.18 17.66
CA ARG A 95 -29.28 29.75 17.41
C ARG A 95 -28.00 28.98 17.70
N LYS A 96 -28.00 28.24 18.81
CA LYS A 96 -26.92 27.28 19.10
C LYS A 96 -26.80 26.32 17.92
N VAL A 97 -25.69 26.39 17.23
CA VAL A 97 -25.35 25.44 16.18
C VAL A 97 -25.32 24.05 16.81
N ARG A 98 -26.15 23.15 16.31
CA ARG A 98 -26.20 21.77 16.79
C ARG A 98 -25.33 20.94 15.88
N HIS A 99 -24.18 20.49 16.44
CA HIS A 99 -23.36 19.49 15.82
C HIS A 99 -23.98 18.12 16.02
N TYR A 100 -23.96 17.28 15.02
CA TYR A 100 -24.36 15.89 15.14
C TYR A 100 -23.31 14.98 14.51
N THR A 101 -23.18 13.77 15.02
CA THR A 101 -22.26 12.79 14.52
C THR A 101 -22.97 11.73 13.69
N VAL A 102 -22.38 11.39 12.56
CA VAL A 102 -22.86 10.36 11.64
C VAL A 102 -21.79 9.31 11.46
N ASN A 103 -22.17 8.03 11.51
CA ASN A 103 -21.32 6.94 11.07
C ASN A 103 -21.49 6.74 9.56
N PHE A 104 -20.43 7.01 8.82
CA PHE A 104 -20.36 6.71 7.39
C PHE A 104 -19.63 5.36 7.22
N GLY A 105 -20.34 4.34 6.80
CA GLY A 105 -19.83 2.97 6.73
C GLY A 105 -19.81 2.23 8.10
N PRO A 106 -19.40 0.93 8.12
CA PRO A 106 -18.81 0.18 7.00
C PRO A 106 -19.81 -0.25 5.91
N GLN A 107 -21.11 -0.32 6.19
CA GLN A 107 -22.13 -0.64 5.19
C GLN A 107 -22.51 0.63 4.41
N HIS A 108 -21.68 1.00 3.46
CA HIS A 108 -21.93 2.06 2.49
C HIS A 108 -21.14 1.75 1.22
N PRO A 109 -21.68 1.93 0.01
CA PRO A 109 -20.96 1.63 -1.22
C PRO A 109 -19.60 2.32 -1.32
N ALA A 110 -19.52 3.60 -0.99
CA ALA A 110 -18.29 4.40 -1.02
C ALA A 110 -17.34 4.13 0.17
N ALA A 111 -17.74 3.32 1.15
CA ALA A 111 -16.87 2.90 2.26
C ALA A 111 -16.09 1.59 1.97
N HIS A 112 -16.17 1.07 0.76
CA HIS A 112 -15.51 -0.16 0.30
C HIS A 112 -15.80 -1.39 1.20
N GLY A 113 -16.88 -1.35 1.96
CA GLY A 113 -17.33 -2.42 2.85
C GLY A 113 -16.64 -2.50 4.21
N VAL A 114 -15.58 -1.74 4.46
CA VAL A 114 -14.74 -1.86 5.66
C VAL A 114 -14.33 -0.53 6.31
N LEU A 115 -14.54 0.61 5.67
CA LEU A 115 -14.26 1.90 6.27
C LEU A 115 -15.39 2.27 7.23
N ARG A 116 -15.05 2.51 8.49
CA ARG A 116 -15.89 3.22 9.42
C ARG A 116 -15.36 4.63 9.59
N LEU A 117 -16.14 5.61 9.18
CA LEU A 117 -15.80 7.01 9.29
C LEU A 117 -16.81 7.69 10.20
N ILE A 118 -16.34 8.30 11.29
CA ILE A 118 -17.17 9.10 12.18
C ILE A 118 -17.05 10.55 11.73
N LEU A 119 -18.15 11.10 11.25
CA LEU A 119 -18.24 12.49 10.78
C LEU A 119 -18.97 13.34 11.81
N GLU A 120 -18.38 14.44 12.20
CA GLU A 120 -19.04 15.50 12.97
C GLU A 120 -19.47 16.58 11.99
N LEU A 121 -20.78 16.81 11.91
CA LEU A 121 -21.41 17.69 10.93
C LEU A 121 -22.09 18.88 11.59
N ASN A 122 -22.03 20.02 10.91
CA ASN A 122 -22.84 21.19 11.14
C ASN A 122 -23.78 21.37 9.94
N GLY A 123 -25.02 20.85 10.03
CA GLY A 123 -25.85 20.69 8.85
C GLY A 123 -25.25 19.63 7.92
N GLU A 124 -24.81 20.01 6.74
CA GLU A 124 -24.12 19.15 5.76
C GLU A 124 -22.62 19.38 5.72
N GLU A 125 -22.10 20.41 6.41
CA GLU A 125 -20.68 20.75 6.45
C GLU A 125 -19.92 19.89 7.44
N ILE A 126 -18.77 19.34 7.02
CA ILE A 126 -17.91 18.52 7.84
C ILE A 126 -17.01 19.41 8.69
N ILE A 127 -17.13 19.25 10.01
CA ILE A 127 -16.27 19.92 11.00
C ILE A 127 -15.06 19.05 11.30
N ARG A 128 -15.29 17.73 11.44
CA ARG A 128 -14.28 16.75 11.78
C ARG A 128 -14.63 15.40 11.17
N ALA A 129 -13.60 14.72 10.70
CA ALA A 129 -13.70 13.39 10.15
C ALA A 129 -12.68 12.47 10.87
N ASP A 130 -13.16 11.40 11.50
CA ASP A 130 -12.34 10.46 12.27
C ASP A 130 -12.41 9.07 11.62
N PRO A 131 -11.40 8.67 10.80
CA PRO A 131 -11.39 7.37 10.16
C PRO A 131 -10.97 6.27 11.14
N HIS A 132 -11.81 5.23 11.27
CA HIS A 132 -11.55 4.04 12.04
C HIS A 132 -11.14 2.88 11.13
N VAL A 133 -9.91 2.44 11.27
CA VAL A 133 -9.32 1.33 10.54
C VAL A 133 -9.25 0.06 11.39
N GLY A 134 -9.02 -1.08 10.75
CA GLY A 134 -8.81 -2.36 11.43
C GLY A 134 -9.88 -3.42 11.15
N LEU A 135 -10.96 -3.09 10.44
CA LEU A 135 -12.00 -4.08 10.09
C LEU A 135 -11.50 -5.13 9.09
N LEU A 136 -10.43 -4.85 8.37
CA LEU A 136 -9.74 -5.78 7.47
C LEU A 136 -8.31 -6.12 7.96
N HIS A 137 -8.02 -5.91 9.25
CA HIS A 137 -6.73 -6.28 9.81
C HIS A 137 -6.59 -7.80 9.90
N ARG A 138 -5.58 -8.33 9.22
CA ARG A 138 -5.32 -9.78 9.09
C ARG A 138 -4.02 -10.20 9.75
N GLY A 139 -3.28 -9.26 10.35
CA GLY A 139 -1.98 -9.51 10.97
C GLY A 139 -0.90 -9.94 9.97
N THR A 140 -0.93 -9.41 8.76
CA THR A 140 -0.05 -9.82 7.65
C THR A 140 1.42 -9.73 8.02
N GLU A 141 1.86 -8.63 8.65
CA GLU A 141 3.25 -8.47 9.06
C GLU A 141 3.67 -9.58 10.02
N LYS A 142 2.83 -9.92 11.00
CA LYS A 142 3.10 -10.98 11.96
C LYS A 142 3.08 -12.36 11.33
N LEU A 143 2.17 -12.62 10.42
CA LEU A 143 2.12 -13.90 9.70
C LEU A 143 3.36 -14.12 8.84
N CYS A 144 3.89 -13.07 8.20
CA CYS A 144 5.12 -13.16 7.41
C CYS A 144 6.33 -13.57 8.27
N GLU A 145 6.40 -13.18 9.54
CA GLU A 145 7.48 -13.58 10.47
C GLU A 145 7.50 -15.10 10.75
N TYR A 146 6.38 -15.79 10.60
CA TYR A 146 6.27 -17.25 10.79
C TYR A 146 6.47 -18.06 9.49
N ARG A 147 6.62 -17.39 8.35
CA ARG A 147 6.75 -18.01 7.03
C ARG A 147 8.15 -17.83 6.47
N THR A 148 8.56 -18.73 5.59
CA THR A 148 9.79 -18.52 4.82
C THR A 148 9.64 -17.33 3.86
N TYR A 149 10.76 -16.77 3.40
CA TYR A 149 10.72 -15.65 2.46
C TYR A 149 9.89 -15.94 1.20
N LEU A 150 9.94 -17.15 0.67
CA LEU A 150 9.11 -17.54 -0.46
C LEU A 150 7.62 -17.67 -0.12
N GLN A 151 7.32 -18.17 1.09
CA GLN A 151 5.93 -18.33 1.56
C GLN A 151 5.29 -17.02 1.99
N ALA A 152 6.09 -16.00 2.31
CA ALA A 152 5.60 -14.67 2.65
C ALA A 152 5.11 -13.88 1.42
N LEU A 153 5.63 -14.17 0.23
CA LEU A 153 5.28 -13.47 -1.00
C LEU A 153 3.77 -13.39 -1.29
N PRO A 154 2.97 -14.48 -1.20
CA PRO A 154 1.54 -14.41 -1.47
C PRO A 154 0.74 -13.47 -0.56
N TYR A 155 1.25 -13.13 0.61
CA TYR A 155 0.59 -12.14 1.47
C TYR A 155 0.63 -10.73 0.87
N PHE A 156 1.70 -10.42 0.10
CA PHE A 156 1.84 -9.12 -0.56
C PHE A 156 0.80 -8.91 -1.66
N ASP A 157 0.45 -9.96 -2.39
CA ASP A 157 -0.64 -9.89 -3.40
C ASP A 157 -1.97 -9.46 -2.80
N ARG A 158 -2.18 -9.77 -1.53
CA ARG A 158 -3.43 -9.53 -0.81
C ARG A 158 -3.42 -8.25 0.02
N LEU A 159 -2.36 -7.47 -0.03
CA LEU A 159 -2.28 -6.15 0.58
C LEU A 159 -3.08 -5.16 -0.27
N ASP A 160 -2.52 -4.67 -1.35
CA ASP A 160 -3.27 -3.97 -2.36
C ASP A 160 -3.71 -4.97 -3.44
N TYR A 161 -4.91 -5.52 -3.27
CA TYR A 161 -5.45 -6.53 -4.18
C TYR A 161 -5.88 -5.99 -5.54
N VAL A 162 -5.61 -4.72 -5.82
CA VAL A 162 -5.80 -4.09 -7.13
C VAL A 162 -4.49 -3.97 -7.90
N SER A 163 -3.34 -3.87 -7.20
CA SER A 163 -2.00 -3.75 -7.79
C SER A 163 -1.04 -4.83 -7.30
N MET A 164 -1.37 -6.10 -7.58
CA MET A 164 -0.72 -7.28 -7.02
C MET A 164 0.76 -7.39 -7.39
N MET A 165 1.10 -7.35 -8.69
CA MET A 165 2.48 -7.60 -9.12
C MET A 165 3.45 -6.50 -8.71
N THR A 166 2.99 -5.26 -8.49
CA THR A 166 3.83 -4.20 -7.92
C THR A 166 4.19 -4.48 -6.46
N ASN A 167 3.24 -5.01 -5.67
CA ASN A 167 3.52 -5.40 -4.29
C ASN A 167 4.53 -6.53 -4.20
N GLU A 168 4.38 -7.55 -5.06
CA GLU A 168 5.36 -8.65 -5.21
C GLU A 168 6.75 -8.11 -5.56
N GLN A 169 6.81 -7.16 -6.48
CA GLN A 169 8.05 -6.51 -6.91
C GLN A 169 8.74 -5.79 -5.76
N CYS A 170 8.01 -5.02 -4.95
CA CYS A 170 8.56 -4.33 -3.78
C CYS A 170 9.21 -5.29 -2.79
N TYR A 171 8.51 -6.37 -2.46
CA TYR A 171 9.03 -7.39 -1.56
C TYR A 171 10.23 -8.13 -2.14
N SER A 172 10.16 -8.52 -3.42
CA SER A 172 11.25 -9.22 -4.10
C SER A 172 12.52 -8.39 -4.14
N LEU A 173 12.42 -7.09 -4.46
CA LEU A 173 13.56 -6.15 -4.44
C LEU A 173 14.19 -6.04 -3.04
N ALA A 174 13.39 -6.01 -1.98
CA ALA A 174 13.91 -5.97 -0.61
C ALA A 174 14.72 -7.24 -0.26
N VAL A 175 14.19 -8.41 -0.61
CA VAL A 175 14.89 -9.68 -0.37
C VAL A 175 16.15 -9.82 -1.22
N GLU A 176 16.09 -9.43 -2.50
CA GLU A 176 17.22 -9.46 -3.42
C GLU A 176 18.36 -8.55 -2.99
N LYS A 177 18.02 -7.38 -2.44
CA LYS A 177 19.00 -6.45 -1.87
C LYS A 177 19.72 -7.04 -0.65
N LEU A 178 19.02 -7.78 0.21
CA LEU A 178 19.64 -8.50 1.34
C LEU A 178 20.51 -9.68 0.88
N LEU A 179 20.08 -10.39 -0.16
CA LEU A 179 20.83 -11.51 -0.75
C LEU A 179 21.99 -11.04 -1.62
N ASN A 180 22.02 -9.75 -1.97
CA ASN A 180 22.99 -9.14 -2.90
C ASN A 180 23.10 -9.92 -4.24
N ILE A 181 21.96 -10.21 -4.86
CA ILE A 181 21.86 -10.93 -6.12
C ILE A 181 21.51 -9.99 -7.27
N GLU A 182 22.10 -10.20 -8.43
CA GLU A 182 21.74 -9.52 -9.66
C GLU A 182 20.69 -10.32 -10.43
N ILE A 183 19.68 -9.63 -10.90
CA ILE A 183 18.57 -10.20 -11.66
C ILE A 183 18.92 -10.16 -13.16
N PRO A 184 18.55 -11.22 -13.92
CA PRO A 184 18.70 -11.20 -15.36
C PRO A 184 17.94 -10.05 -16.03
N ASP A 185 18.54 -9.44 -17.06
CA ASP A 185 17.94 -8.26 -17.71
C ASP A 185 16.56 -8.55 -18.31
N ARG A 186 16.33 -9.72 -18.90
CA ARG A 186 15.00 -10.11 -19.37
C ARG A 186 13.96 -10.08 -18.25
N ALA A 187 14.30 -10.54 -17.06
CA ALA A 187 13.40 -10.50 -15.90
C ALA A 187 13.08 -9.08 -15.45
N LYS A 188 14.07 -8.15 -15.49
CA LYS A 188 13.85 -6.72 -15.19
C LYS A 188 12.83 -6.11 -16.16
N TRP A 189 12.98 -6.38 -17.46
CA TRP A 189 12.02 -5.90 -18.47
C TRP A 189 10.61 -6.47 -18.30
N ILE A 190 10.51 -7.76 -17.96
CA ILE A 190 9.22 -8.41 -17.68
C ILE A 190 8.55 -7.76 -16.46
N ARG A 191 9.30 -7.53 -15.38
CA ARG A 191 8.79 -6.87 -14.18
C ARG A 191 8.30 -5.45 -14.46
N THR A 192 9.07 -4.67 -15.24
CA THR A 192 8.67 -3.33 -15.65
C THR A 192 7.41 -3.35 -16.51
N LEU A 193 7.31 -4.26 -17.47
CA LEU A 193 6.13 -4.44 -18.30
C LEU A 193 4.89 -4.73 -17.46
N PHE A 194 4.95 -5.73 -16.60
CA PHE A 194 3.81 -6.10 -15.76
C PHE A 194 3.54 -5.10 -14.63
N GLY A 195 4.55 -4.37 -14.19
CA GLY A 195 4.38 -3.24 -13.27
C GLY A 195 3.50 -2.13 -13.88
N GLU A 196 3.71 -1.79 -15.15
CA GLU A 196 2.89 -0.79 -15.84
C GLU A 196 1.50 -1.33 -16.26
N ILE A 197 1.38 -2.59 -16.62
CA ILE A 197 0.06 -3.25 -16.81
C ILE A 197 -0.73 -3.19 -15.50
N THR A 198 -0.09 -3.45 -14.36
CA THR A 198 -0.69 -3.35 -13.03
C THR A 198 -1.12 -1.92 -12.72
N ARG A 199 -0.32 -0.91 -13.11
CA ARG A 199 -0.69 0.50 -12.95
C ARG A 199 -1.96 0.84 -13.73
N VAL A 200 -2.07 0.37 -14.96
CA VAL A 200 -3.29 0.56 -15.77
C VAL A 200 -4.48 -0.14 -15.11
N LEU A 201 -4.32 -1.40 -14.64
CA LEU A 201 -5.36 -2.12 -13.90
C LEU A 201 -5.86 -1.36 -12.68
N ASN A 202 -4.93 -0.78 -11.91
CA ASN A 202 -5.27 0.00 -10.74
C ASN A 202 -6.01 1.29 -11.10
N HIS A 203 -5.51 2.05 -12.08
CA HIS A 203 -6.14 3.31 -12.45
C HIS A 203 -7.51 3.10 -13.08
N LEU A 204 -7.74 2.01 -13.83
CA LEU A 204 -9.07 1.63 -14.29
C LEU A 204 -10.03 1.40 -13.12
N MET A 205 -9.56 0.74 -12.06
CA MET A 205 -10.40 0.55 -10.87
C MET A 205 -10.64 1.87 -10.14
N SER A 206 -9.60 2.64 -9.87
CA SER A 206 -9.68 3.84 -9.02
C SER A 206 -10.47 4.98 -9.69
N VAL A 207 -10.16 5.32 -10.93
CA VAL A 207 -10.83 6.43 -11.65
C VAL A 207 -12.29 6.11 -11.90
N LEU A 208 -12.57 4.87 -12.29
CA LEU A 208 -13.93 4.51 -12.71
C LEU A 208 -14.85 4.20 -11.52
N SER A 209 -14.32 3.66 -10.42
CA SER A 209 -15.08 3.58 -9.16
C SER A 209 -15.35 4.97 -8.58
N HIS A 210 -14.40 5.88 -8.66
CA HIS A 210 -14.60 7.27 -8.28
C HIS A 210 -15.68 7.95 -9.15
N ALA A 211 -15.66 7.71 -10.46
CA ALA A 211 -16.71 8.19 -11.36
C ALA A 211 -18.09 7.62 -11.00
N MET A 212 -18.17 6.34 -10.68
CA MET A 212 -19.39 5.67 -10.23
C MET A 212 -19.91 6.28 -8.92
N ASP A 213 -19.06 6.56 -7.96
CA ASP A 213 -19.43 7.16 -6.68
C ASP A 213 -19.97 8.57 -6.82
N VAL A 214 -19.48 9.33 -7.80
CA VAL A 214 -20.03 10.65 -8.17
C VAL A 214 -21.32 10.56 -8.98
N GLY A 215 -21.58 9.40 -9.64
CA GLY A 215 -22.81 9.11 -10.36
C GLY A 215 -22.67 8.65 -11.81
N ALA A 216 -21.45 8.56 -12.35
CA ALA A 216 -21.17 8.12 -13.72
C ALA A 216 -20.94 6.60 -13.77
N LEU A 217 -22.00 5.79 -13.90
CA LEU A 217 -21.92 4.33 -13.91
C LEU A 217 -21.35 3.77 -15.23
N THR A 218 -21.66 4.38 -16.37
CA THR A 218 -21.30 3.85 -17.70
C THR A 218 -19.79 3.71 -17.92
N PRO A 219 -18.93 4.69 -17.58
CA PRO A 219 -17.49 4.53 -17.69
C PRO A 219 -16.94 3.37 -16.88
N PHE A 220 -17.52 3.13 -15.70
CA PHE A 220 -17.15 2.01 -14.85
C PHE A 220 -17.34 0.67 -15.58
N LEU A 221 -18.48 0.45 -16.22
CA LEU A 221 -18.74 -0.79 -16.95
C LEU A 221 -17.79 -0.98 -18.13
N TRP A 222 -17.51 0.08 -18.90
CA TRP A 222 -16.57 0.04 -20.01
C TRP A 222 -15.15 -0.28 -19.57
N GLY A 223 -14.69 0.36 -18.53
CA GLY A 223 -13.33 0.12 -18.02
C GLY A 223 -13.14 -1.27 -17.43
N PHE A 224 -14.19 -1.87 -16.90
CA PHE A 224 -14.13 -3.26 -16.43
C PHE A 224 -14.00 -4.27 -17.58
N GLU A 225 -14.52 -3.98 -18.77
CA GLU A 225 -14.25 -4.78 -19.95
C GLU A 225 -12.75 -4.78 -20.31
N GLU A 226 -12.12 -3.60 -20.28
CA GLU A 226 -10.67 -3.51 -20.53
C GLU A 226 -9.85 -4.17 -19.40
N ARG A 227 -10.33 -4.06 -18.17
CA ARG A 227 -9.71 -4.71 -17.02
C ARG A 227 -9.73 -6.24 -17.13
N GLU A 228 -10.81 -6.83 -17.67
CA GLU A 228 -10.89 -8.26 -17.93
C GLU A 228 -9.84 -8.74 -18.94
N LYS A 229 -9.56 -7.97 -19.99
CA LYS A 229 -8.51 -8.28 -20.97
C LYS A 229 -7.12 -8.31 -20.32
N LEU A 230 -6.84 -7.37 -19.43
CA LEU A 230 -5.57 -7.33 -18.68
C LEU A 230 -5.45 -8.49 -17.68
N MET A 231 -6.54 -8.89 -17.05
CA MET A 231 -6.55 -10.06 -16.15
C MET A 231 -6.33 -11.38 -16.91
N GLU A 232 -6.73 -11.46 -18.19
CA GLU A 232 -6.35 -12.58 -19.05
C GLU A 232 -4.83 -12.64 -19.26
N PHE A 233 -4.16 -11.51 -19.45
CA PHE A 233 -2.69 -11.50 -19.54
C PHE A 233 -2.03 -12.01 -18.26
N TYR A 234 -2.55 -11.64 -17.09
CA TYR A 234 -2.11 -12.18 -15.81
C TYR A 234 -2.28 -13.69 -15.73
N GLU A 235 -3.45 -14.18 -16.14
CA GLU A 235 -3.76 -15.61 -16.13
C GLU A 235 -2.83 -16.39 -17.05
N ARG A 236 -2.52 -15.88 -18.23
CA ARG A 236 -1.63 -16.55 -19.21
C ARG A 236 -0.19 -16.68 -18.70
N VAL A 237 0.31 -15.74 -17.89
CA VAL A 237 1.68 -15.83 -17.35
C VAL A 237 1.75 -16.56 -16.02
N SER A 238 0.72 -16.51 -15.19
CA SER A 238 0.78 -17.02 -13.81
C SER A 238 -0.20 -18.17 -13.53
N GLY A 239 -1.26 -18.30 -14.32
CA GLY A 239 -2.37 -19.18 -14.04
C GLY A 239 -3.45 -18.60 -13.13
N ALA A 240 -3.27 -17.37 -12.64
CA ALA A 240 -4.22 -16.66 -11.79
C ALA A 240 -4.57 -15.29 -12.37
N ARG A 241 -5.85 -14.92 -12.29
CA ARG A 241 -6.36 -13.64 -12.82
C ARG A 241 -5.97 -12.44 -11.98
N LEU A 242 -5.73 -12.63 -10.66
CA LEU A 242 -5.43 -11.59 -9.69
C LEU A 242 -4.13 -11.89 -8.94
N HIS A 243 -4.18 -12.74 -7.93
CA HIS A 243 -3.06 -13.05 -7.04
C HIS A 243 -2.08 -14.03 -7.71
N ALA A 244 -1.14 -13.45 -8.44
CA ALA A 244 -0.30 -14.19 -9.37
C ALA A 244 0.89 -14.89 -8.73
N ALA A 245 1.49 -14.30 -7.68
CA ALA A 245 2.78 -14.72 -7.11
C ALA A 245 3.84 -14.97 -8.21
N TYR A 246 3.88 -14.08 -9.19
CA TYR A 246 4.66 -14.22 -10.42
C TYR A 246 6.05 -13.62 -10.28
N VAL A 247 6.17 -12.41 -9.73
CA VAL A 247 7.45 -11.78 -9.41
C VAL A 247 7.98 -12.39 -8.12
N ARG A 248 9.16 -13.01 -8.21
CA ARG A 248 9.76 -13.71 -7.08
C ARG A 248 11.21 -13.27 -6.87
N PRO A 249 11.75 -13.37 -5.66
CA PRO A 249 13.17 -13.14 -5.45
C PRO A 249 14.02 -13.96 -6.41
N GLY A 250 14.90 -13.25 -7.16
CA GLY A 250 15.74 -13.85 -8.21
C GLY A 250 15.16 -13.76 -9.63
N GLY A 251 14.02 -13.13 -9.86
CA GLY A 251 13.44 -12.91 -11.20
C GLY A 251 11.93 -13.07 -11.25
N VAL A 252 11.42 -13.86 -12.21
CA VAL A 252 10.01 -14.18 -12.37
C VAL A 252 9.78 -15.70 -12.38
N HIS A 253 8.57 -16.13 -12.08
CA HIS A 253 8.26 -17.56 -11.93
C HIS A 253 8.47 -18.36 -13.22
N GLN A 254 8.09 -17.82 -14.35
CA GLN A 254 8.23 -18.45 -15.68
C GLN A 254 8.32 -17.38 -16.77
N ASP A 255 8.82 -17.76 -17.93
CA ASP A 255 8.88 -16.86 -19.08
C ASP A 255 7.50 -16.59 -19.65
N ILE A 256 7.40 -15.53 -20.42
CA ILE A 256 6.17 -15.11 -21.10
C ILE A 256 5.80 -16.17 -22.16
N PRO A 257 4.55 -16.64 -22.19
CA PRO A 257 4.08 -17.56 -23.23
C PRO A 257 4.21 -16.96 -24.64
N MET A 258 4.44 -17.82 -25.62
CA MET A 258 4.50 -17.41 -27.04
C MET A 258 3.17 -16.75 -27.46
N GLY A 259 3.27 -15.63 -28.18
CA GLY A 259 2.13 -14.87 -28.68
C GLY A 259 1.56 -13.85 -27.69
N LEU A 260 1.87 -13.93 -26.40
CA LEU A 260 1.33 -12.97 -25.42
C LEU A 260 1.85 -11.55 -25.64
N LEU A 261 3.10 -11.38 -26.04
CA LEU A 261 3.65 -10.04 -26.30
C LEU A 261 2.95 -9.36 -27.48
N ASP A 262 2.56 -10.13 -28.50
CA ASP A 262 1.82 -9.62 -29.66
C ASP A 262 0.39 -9.20 -29.27
N ASP A 263 -0.25 -9.98 -28.40
CA ASP A 263 -1.59 -9.67 -27.89
C ASP A 263 -1.57 -8.42 -27.01
N ILE A 264 -0.55 -8.28 -26.14
CA ILE A 264 -0.36 -7.06 -25.33
C ILE A 264 -0.12 -5.85 -26.24
N TYR A 265 0.66 -5.99 -27.31
CA TYR A 265 0.88 -4.91 -28.26
C TYR A 265 -0.40 -4.48 -28.96
N GLN A 266 -1.23 -5.42 -29.42
CA GLN A 266 -2.51 -5.13 -30.03
C GLN A 266 -3.45 -4.42 -29.05
N TRP A 267 -3.54 -4.91 -27.81
CA TRP A 267 -4.34 -4.29 -26.78
C TRP A 267 -3.86 -2.86 -26.48
N ALA A 268 -2.55 -2.66 -26.28
CA ALA A 268 -1.98 -1.34 -25.94
C ALA A 268 -2.23 -0.30 -27.06
N THR A 269 -2.23 -0.73 -28.31
CA THR A 269 -2.52 0.13 -29.46
C THR A 269 -3.98 0.58 -29.47
N GLN A 270 -4.92 -0.28 -29.09
CA GLN A 270 -6.35 0.03 -29.07
C GLN A 270 -6.79 0.77 -27.80
N PHE A 271 -6.07 0.57 -26.70
CA PHE A 271 -6.47 1.13 -25.40
C PHE A 271 -6.36 2.66 -25.35
N GLY A 272 -5.53 3.26 -26.19
CA GLY A 272 -5.48 4.73 -26.35
C GLY A 272 -6.84 5.32 -26.69
N ASP A 273 -7.56 4.72 -27.62
CA ASP A 273 -8.91 5.17 -28.02
C ASP A 273 -9.91 5.04 -26.86
N ARG A 274 -9.76 4.01 -25.99
CA ARG A 274 -10.61 3.82 -24.80
C ARG A 274 -10.37 4.90 -23.74
N ILE A 275 -9.13 5.36 -23.61
CA ILE A 275 -8.80 6.49 -22.72
C ILE A 275 -9.50 7.75 -23.24
N ASP A 276 -9.40 8.03 -24.54
CA ASP A 276 -9.99 9.21 -25.15
C ASP A 276 -11.52 9.22 -25.04
N GLU A 277 -12.19 8.08 -25.27
CA GLU A 277 -13.64 7.92 -25.05
C GLU A 277 -14.05 8.20 -23.58
N THR A 278 -13.23 7.76 -22.63
CA THR A 278 -13.48 8.00 -21.21
C THR A 278 -13.31 9.48 -20.85
N GLU A 279 -12.29 10.12 -21.42
CA GLU A 279 -12.07 11.56 -21.23
C GLU A 279 -13.18 12.41 -21.85
N GLU A 280 -13.63 12.10 -23.05
CA GLU A 280 -14.75 12.80 -23.71
C GLU A 280 -16.01 12.77 -22.83
N MET A 281 -16.25 11.66 -22.13
CA MET A 281 -17.40 11.55 -21.25
C MET A 281 -17.24 12.30 -19.92
N LEU A 282 -16.05 12.34 -19.34
CA LEU A 282 -15.81 12.84 -17.98
C LEU A 282 -15.16 14.23 -17.94
N THR A 283 -14.08 14.47 -18.69
CA THR A 283 -13.21 15.63 -18.50
C THR A 283 -13.94 16.97 -18.66
N ASP A 284 -14.71 17.12 -19.72
CA ASP A 284 -15.46 18.36 -19.99
C ASP A 284 -16.88 18.36 -19.42
N ASN A 285 -17.26 17.31 -18.71
CA ASN A 285 -18.59 17.21 -18.11
C ASN A 285 -18.72 18.19 -16.94
N ARG A 286 -19.67 19.14 -17.07
CA ARG A 286 -19.90 20.16 -16.02
C ARG A 286 -20.23 19.57 -14.64
N ILE A 287 -20.89 18.41 -14.58
CA ILE A 287 -21.21 17.75 -13.32
C ILE A 287 -19.92 17.24 -12.66
N TRP A 288 -19.07 16.58 -13.44
CA TRP A 288 -17.77 16.06 -12.99
C TRP A 288 -16.87 17.21 -12.50
N ILE A 289 -16.74 18.27 -13.29
CA ILE A 289 -15.95 19.46 -12.93
C ILE A 289 -16.47 20.07 -11.63
N ASN A 290 -17.77 20.31 -11.51
CA ASN A 290 -18.35 20.93 -10.31
C ASN A 290 -18.24 20.08 -9.05
N ARG A 291 -18.15 18.77 -9.19
CA ARG A 291 -17.98 17.84 -8.07
C ARG A 291 -16.53 17.67 -7.62
N LEU A 292 -15.54 18.01 -8.43
CA LEU A 292 -14.13 17.75 -8.15
C LEU A 292 -13.27 19.01 -8.07
N LYS A 293 -13.59 20.04 -8.84
CA LYS A 293 -12.78 21.26 -8.89
C LYS A 293 -12.94 22.07 -7.61
N GLY A 294 -11.80 22.36 -6.97
CA GLY A 294 -11.77 23.05 -5.68
C GLY A 294 -12.17 22.19 -4.48
N VAL A 295 -12.42 20.89 -4.68
CA VAL A 295 -12.73 19.95 -3.60
C VAL A 295 -11.46 19.22 -3.17
N GLY A 296 -11.24 19.11 -1.86
CA GLY A 296 -10.11 18.38 -1.29
C GLY A 296 -8.76 18.97 -1.68
N VAL A 297 -8.64 20.29 -1.64
CA VAL A 297 -7.40 21.00 -1.99
C VAL A 297 -6.34 20.76 -0.93
N VAL A 298 -5.15 20.34 -1.37
CA VAL A 298 -3.99 20.13 -0.50
C VAL A 298 -2.81 20.91 -1.05
N SER A 299 -2.21 21.76 -0.22
CA SER A 299 -1.00 22.49 -0.60
C SER A 299 0.21 21.55 -0.67
N ALA A 300 1.23 21.94 -1.44
CA ALA A 300 2.47 21.14 -1.51
C ALA A 300 3.14 20.94 -0.14
N ALA A 301 3.09 21.96 0.73
CA ALA A 301 3.64 21.89 2.09
C ALA A 301 2.86 20.90 2.97
N ASP A 302 1.52 20.93 2.90
CA ASP A 302 0.68 20.03 3.68
C ASP A 302 0.78 18.60 3.15
N ALA A 303 0.88 18.41 1.83
CA ALA A 303 1.08 17.09 1.23
C ALA A 303 2.37 16.43 1.73
N LEU A 304 3.45 17.19 1.85
CA LEU A 304 4.72 16.69 2.41
C LEU A 304 4.62 16.43 3.93
N ASN A 305 3.97 17.30 4.68
CA ASN A 305 3.78 17.14 6.12
C ASN A 305 2.91 15.92 6.47
N LEU A 306 1.93 15.61 5.64
CA LEU A 306 1.03 14.45 5.79
C LEU A 306 1.64 13.16 5.20
N ALA A 307 2.87 13.21 4.71
CA ALA A 307 3.57 12.08 4.08
C ALA A 307 2.81 11.50 2.88
N PHE A 308 2.13 12.33 2.11
CA PHE A 308 1.46 11.93 0.88
C PHE A 308 2.50 11.55 -0.17
N SER A 309 2.13 10.63 -1.03
CA SER A 309 3.00 10.11 -2.09
C SER A 309 2.18 9.83 -3.36
N GLY A 310 2.88 9.56 -4.47
CA GLY A 310 2.24 9.24 -5.73
C GLY A 310 1.40 10.41 -6.28
N VAL A 311 0.24 10.10 -6.83
CA VAL A 311 -0.67 11.08 -7.42
C VAL A 311 -1.17 12.11 -6.40
N MET A 312 -1.33 11.73 -5.13
CA MET A 312 -1.71 12.67 -4.07
C MET A 312 -0.68 13.79 -3.88
N LEU A 313 0.60 13.48 -4.06
CA LEU A 313 1.69 14.46 -3.98
C LEU A 313 1.86 15.21 -5.30
N ARG A 314 1.84 14.50 -6.43
CA ARG A 314 1.98 15.11 -7.76
C ARG A 314 0.84 16.06 -8.10
N GLY A 315 -0.39 15.74 -7.69
CA GLY A 315 -1.53 16.64 -7.84
C GLY A 315 -1.35 17.99 -7.15
N SER A 316 -0.60 18.02 -6.04
CA SER A 316 -0.26 19.24 -5.29
C SER A 316 0.96 20.01 -5.84
N GLY A 317 1.47 19.68 -7.02
CA GLY A 317 2.54 20.41 -7.71
C GLY A 317 3.96 19.95 -7.41
N VAL A 318 4.16 18.84 -6.73
CA VAL A 318 5.49 18.28 -6.43
C VAL A 318 5.87 17.21 -7.46
N PRO A 319 6.89 17.41 -8.30
CA PRO A 319 7.29 16.46 -9.34
C PRO A 319 8.12 15.33 -8.76
N TRP A 320 7.56 14.53 -7.87
CA TRP A 320 8.23 13.40 -7.25
C TRP A 320 7.73 12.07 -7.81
N ASP A 321 8.65 11.25 -8.31
CA ASP A 321 8.39 9.89 -8.77
C ASP A 321 9.63 9.02 -8.50
N ILE A 322 9.45 7.92 -7.79
CA ILE A 322 10.55 7.02 -7.41
C ILE A 322 11.16 6.34 -8.65
N ARG A 323 10.36 6.09 -9.69
CA ARG A 323 10.85 5.52 -10.96
C ARG A 323 11.89 6.41 -11.66
N LYS A 324 11.89 7.72 -11.38
CA LYS A 324 12.87 8.70 -11.90
C LYS A 324 13.97 9.01 -10.90
N SER A 325 13.62 9.17 -9.60
CA SER A 325 14.58 9.56 -8.56
C SER A 325 15.47 8.42 -8.10
N GLN A 326 14.94 7.21 -8.05
CA GLN A 326 15.62 5.97 -7.65
C GLN A 326 15.18 4.83 -8.56
N PRO A 327 15.59 4.82 -9.83
CA PRO A 327 15.14 3.82 -10.79
C PRO A 327 15.48 2.40 -10.33
N TYR A 328 14.55 1.50 -10.53
CA TYR A 328 14.67 0.07 -10.24
C TYR A 328 14.31 -0.74 -11.48
N ASP A 329 14.74 -2.00 -11.53
CA ASP A 329 14.60 -2.91 -12.69
C ASP A 329 15.04 -2.24 -14.01
N ALA A 330 14.14 -2.00 -14.98
CA ALA A 330 14.46 -1.39 -16.28
C ALA A 330 13.94 0.06 -16.43
N TYR A 331 13.53 0.74 -15.34
CA TYR A 331 13.02 2.11 -15.43
C TYR A 331 14.08 3.15 -15.82
N ASP A 332 15.35 2.87 -15.67
CA ASP A 332 16.48 3.68 -16.15
C ASP A 332 16.60 3.69 -17.69
N GLN A 333 16.03 2.70 -18.38
CA GLN A 333 16.15 2.48 -19.82
C GLN A 333 14.90 2.88 -20.61
N VAL A 334 13.85 3.34 -19.90
CA VAL A 334 12.59 3.79 -20.51
C VAL A 334 12.37 5.28 -20.34
N GLU A 335 11.74 5.87 -21.35
CA GLU A 335 11.41 7.28 -21.37
C GLU A 335 9.93 7.49 -21.12
N PHE A 336 9.59 8.29 -20.13
CA PHE A 336 8.23 8.71 -19.81
C PHE A 336 8.25 10.06 -19.11
N ASP A 337 7.13 10.74 -19.11
CA ASP A 337 6.96 12.01 -18.42
C ASP A 337 6.18 11.81 -17.11
N VAL A 338 6.42 12.68 -16.13
CA VAL A 338 5.74 12.64 -14.84
C VAL A 338 4.66 13.72 -14.83
N PRO A 339 3.37 13.37 -14.80
CA PRO A 339 2.30 14.36 -14.73
C PRO A 339 2.27 15.05 -13.38
N VAL A 340 2.14 16.37 -13.40
CA VAL A 340 2.11 17.22 -12.20
C VAL A 340 0.94 18.17 -12.27
N GLY A 341 0.10 18.17 -11.22
CA GLY A 341 -1.01 19.10 -11.07
C GLY A 341 -0.56 20.48 -10.58
N VAL A 342 -1.49 21.40 -10.52
CA VAL A 342 -1.23 22.80 -10.11
C VAL A 342 -2.07 23.19 -8.90
N ASN A 343 -3.36 22.80 -8.88
CA ASN A 343 -4.32 23.27 -7.88
C ASN A 343 -4.37 22.39 -6.63
N GLY A 344 -3.90 21.16 -6.71
CA GLY A 344 -3.93 20.20 -5.58
C GLY A 344 -5.34 19.70 -5.24
N ASP A 345 -6.30 19.79 -6.14
CA ASP A 345 -7.67 19.36 -5.96
C ASP A 345 -7.95 17.95 -6.52
N CYS A 346 -9.15 17.44 -6.31
CA CYS A 346 -9.56 16.13 -6.83
C CYS A 346 -9.55 16.08 -8.36
N TYR A 347 -9.81 17.20 -9.01
CA TYR A 347 -9.83 17.28 -10.47
C TYR A 347 -8.43 17.16 -11.07
N ASP A 348 -7.45 17.85 -10.51
CA ASP A 348 -6.04 17.73 -10.95
C ASP A 348 -5.51 16.31 -10.73
N ARG A 349 -5.88 15.64 -9.63
CA ARG A 349 -5.51 14.24 -9.39
C ARG A 349 -6.13 13.29 -10.40
N TYR A 350 -7.36 13.57 -10.82
CA TYR A 350 -7.99 12.84 -11.91
C TYR A 350 -7.22 13.02 -13.21
N LEU A 351 -6.88 14.27 -13.60
CA LEU A 351 -6.10 14.54 -14.80
C LEU A 351 -4.72 13.88 -14.76
N CYS A 352 -4.05 13.89 -13.62
CA CYS A 352 -2.77 13.18 -13.45
C CYS A 352 -2.92 11.67 -13.72
N ARG A 353 -3.99 11.03 -13.24
CA ARG A 353 -4.23 9.61 -13.51
C ARG A 353 -4.54 9.32 -14.98
N MET A 354 -5.28 10.20 -15.64
CA MET A 354 -5.55 10.06 -17.08
C MET A 354 -4.26 10.17 -17.91
N GLU A 355 -3.37 11.10 -17.54
CA GLU A 355 -2.06 11.18 -18.19
C GLU A 355 -1.14 9.99 -17.83
N GLU A 356 -1.22 9.46 -16.60
CA GLU A 356 -0.49 8.25 -16.22
C GLU A 356 -0.89 7.04 -17.07
N PHE A 357 -2.14 6.90 -17.48
CA PHE A 357 -2.52 5.87 -18.46
C PHE A 357 -1.70 5.98 -19.75
N ARG A 358 -1.60 7.17 -20.32
CA ARG A 358 -0.86 7.41 -21.56
C ARG A 358 0.63 7.14 -21.41
N GLN A 359 1.21 7.58 -20.28
CA GLN A 359 2.61 7.33 -19.98
C GLN A 359 2.89 5.84 -19.73
N SER A 360 1.99 5.12 -19.07
CA SER A 360 2.10 3.66 -18.90
C SER A 360 2.05 2.92 -20.24
N LEU A 361 1.17 3.32 -21.16
CA LEU A 361 1.17 2.77 -22.53
C LEU A 361 2.48 3.03 -23.26
N ARG A 362 3.04 4.24 -23.13
CA ARG A 362 4.34 4.58 -23.72
C ARG A 362 5.46 3.68 -23.18
N ILE A 363 5.44 3.38 -21.87
CA ILE A 363 6.41 2.46 -21.27
C ILE A 363 6.17 1.03 -21.76
N ILE A 364 4.93 0.56 -21.80
CA ILE A 364 4.57 -0.78 -22.28
C ILE A 364 5.09 -1.00 -23.72
N HIS A 365 4.86 -0.07 -24.63
CA HIS A 365 5.38 -0.14 -26.00
C HIS A 365 6.91 -0.20 -26.05
N GLN A 366 7.59 0.57 -25.21
CA GLN A 366 9.06 0.50 -25.13
C GLN A 366 9.54 -0.84 -24.61
N CYS A 367 8.87 -1.39 -23.57
CA CYS A 367 9.21 -2.72 -23.03
C CYS A 367 9.05 -3.82 -24.08
N LEU A 368 7.95 -3.81 -24.83
CA LEU A 368 7.69 -4.79 -25.89
C LEU A 368 8.75 -4.74 -27.00
N ASN A 369 9.21 -3.55 -27.36
CA ASN A 369 10.19 -3.36 -28.44
C ASN A 369 11.65 -3.60 -28.00
N LYS A 370 11.99 -3.36 -26.73
CA LYS A 370 13.36 -3.40 -26.22
C LYS A 370 13.69 -4.67 -25.43
N MET A 371 12.72 -5.53 -25.14
CA MET A 371 12.90 -6.70 -24.29
C MET A 371 13.95 -7.67 -24.87
N PRO A 372 15.07 -7.94 -24.16
CA PRO A 372 16.10 -8.87 -24.63
C PRO A 372 15.64 -10.33 -24.50
N ALA A 373 16.27 -11.21 -25.24
CA ALA A 373 16.23 -12.64 -24.99
C ALA A 373 17.21 -13.02 -23.86
N GLY A 374 16.88 -14.06 -23.09
CA GLY A 374 17.77 -14.50 -22.00
C GLY A 374 17.02 -15.26 -20.89
N PRO A 375 17.73 -15.59 -19.81
CA PRO A 375 17.12 -16.24 -18.66
C PRO A 375 16.16 -15.27 -17.94
N VAL A 376 15.15 -15.85 -17.28
CA VAL A 376 14.12 -15.08 -16.54
C VAL A 376 14.28 -15.19 -15.02
N ARG A 377 15.27 -15.93 -14.57
CA ARG A 377 15.64 -16.09 -13.15
C ARG A 377 17.11 -16.37 -13.01
N VAL A 378 17.62 -16.10 -11.81
CA VAL A 378 19.00 -16.38 -11.44
C VAL A 378 19.25 -17.89 -11.50
N GLU A 379 20.41 -18.27 -12.04
CA GLU A 379 20.85 -19.66 -12.17
C GLU A 379 21.51 -20.20 -10.87
N ASP A 380 20.92 -19.88 -9.73
CA ASP A 380 21.30 -20.43 -8.45
C ASP A 380 20.13 -21.24 -7.87
N TYR A 381 20.29 -22.56 -7.85
CA TYR A 381 19.26 -23.49 -7.36
C TYR A 381 19.04 -23.40 -5.84
N LYS A 382 19.86 -22.68 -5.12
CA LYS A 382 19.64 -22.40 -3.70
C LYS A 382 18.57 -21.31 -3.47
N ILE A 383 18.36 -20.44 -4.46
CA ILE A 383 17.42 -19.32 -4.40
C ILE A 383 16.23 -19.56 -5.34
N SER A 384 16.52 -19.95 -6.58
CA SER A 384 15.53 -20.17 -7.63
C SER A 384 15.31 -21.67 -7.88
N PRO A 385 14.06 -22.15 -8.02
CA PRO A 385 13.80 -23.55 -8.24
C PRO A 385 14.41 -24.03 -9.58
N PRO A 386 15.05 -25.19 -9.60
CA PRO A 386 15.64 -25.77 -10.82
C PRO A 386 14.56 -26.12 -11.84
N PRO A 387 14.92 -26.20 -13.15
CA PRO A 387 14.02 -26.70 -14.19
C PRO A 387 13.55 -28.12 -13.90
N ARG A 388 12.32 -28.44 -14.30
CA ARG A 388 11.73 -29.76 -14.07
C ARG A 388 12.51 -30.90 -14.73
N SER A 389 13.15 -30.64 -15.87
CA SER A 389 14.04 -31.61 -16.55
C SER A 389 15.27 -31.91 -15.70
N ALA A 390 15.94 -30.87 -15.16
CA ALA A 390 17.14 -31.03 -14.34
C ALA A 390 16.87 -31.85 -13.07
N MET A 391 15.70 -31.73 -12.47
CA MET A 391 15.33 -32.54 -11.29
C MET A 391 15.24 -34.04 -11.56
N LYS A 392 15.02 -34.45 -12.82
CA LYS A 392 14.94 -35.85 -13.23
C LYS A 392 16.32 -36.47 -13.51
N GLU A 393 17.28 -35.63 -13.86
CA GLU A 393 18.59 -36.07 -14.35
C GLU A 393 19.70 -35.79 -13.33
N ASN A 394 19.54 -34.77 -12.48
CA ASN A 394 20.54 -34.30 -11.54
C ASN A 394 20.04 -34.42 -10.10
N MET A 395 20.73 -35.22 -9.28
CA MET A 395 20.42 -35.39 -7.86
C MET A 395 20.54 -34.09 -7.06
N GLU A 396 21.52 -33.26 -7.36
CA GLU A 396 21.71 -31.97 -6.70
C GLU A 396 20.51 -31.05 -6.92
N ALA A 397 20.02 -30.95 -8.16
CA ALA A 397 18.84 -30.17 -8.49
C ALA A 397 17.59 -30.66 -7.72
N LEU A 398 17.42 -31.98 -7.58
CA LEU A 398 16.35 -32.56 -6.80
C LEU A 398 16.43 -32.20 -5.32
N ILE A 399 17.63 -32.29 -4.73
CA ILE A 399 17.86 -31.93 -3.33
C ILE A 399 17.59 -30.44 -3.09
N HIS A 400 18.10 -29.56 -3.94
CA HIS A 400 17.84 -28.13 -3.84
C HIS A 400 16.37 -27.78 -3.99
N HIS A 401 15.67 -28.40 -4.92
CA HIS A 401 14.22 -28.24 -5.04
C HIS A 401 13.50 -28.65 -3.75
N PHE A 402 13.84 -29.81 -3.18
CA PHE A 402 13.22 -30.29 -1.94
C PHE A 402 13.49 -29.31 -0.79
N LEU A 403 14.73 -28.87 -0.60
CA LEU A 403 15.10 -27.95 0.46
C LEU A 403 14.44 -26.59 0.31
N LEU A 404 14.36 -26.06 -0.91
CA LEU A 404 13.77 -24.76 -1.19
C LEU A 404 12.28 -24.71 -0.78
N TYR A 405 11.54 -25.78 -1.04
CA TYR A 405 10.10 -25.84 -0.73
C TYR A 405 9.78 -26.31 0.69
N THR A 406 10.69 -27.01 1.37
CA THR A 406 10.48 -27.48 2.74
C THR A 406 11.07 -26.53 3.78
N LYS A 407 12.32 -26.10 3.60
CA LYS A 407 13.05 -25.25 4.52
C LYS A 407 13.11 -23.79 4.08
N GLY A 408 13.23 -23.55 2.78
CA GLY A 408 13.51 -22.23 2.22
C GLY A 408 15.00 -21.94 2.15
N TYR A 409 15.35 -20.72 1.71
CA TYR A 409 16.72 -20.21 1.68
C TYR A 409 16.98 -19.28 2.86
N ALA A 410 18.18 -19.32 3.39
CA ALA A 410 18.62 -18.40 4.43
C ALA A 410 19.06 -17.07 3.81
N VAL A 411 18.67 -15.98 4.46
CA VAL A 411 19.08 -14.63 4.06
C VAL A 411 20.12 -14.13 5.06
N PRO A 412 21.25 -13.54 4.62
CA PRO A 412 22.26 -13.02 5.52
C PRO A 412 21.68 -12.07 6.57
N PRO A 413 22.24 -12.02 7.79
CA PRO A 413 21.77 -11.09 8.82
C PRO A 413 22.00 -9.64 8.38
N GLY A 414 20.99 -8.84 8.55
CA GLY A 414 20.99 -7.42 8.15
C GLY A 414 19.59 -6.89 8.03
N ASP A 415 19.49 -5.62 7.70
CA ASP A 415 18.22 -4.95 7.47
C ASP A 415 18.25 -4.12 6.18
N THR A 416 17.10 -3.95 5.55
CA THR A 416 16.98 -3.14 4.35
C THR A 416 15.58 -2.55 4.23
N TYR A 417 15.54 -1.35 3.64
CA TYR A 417 14.32 -0.74 3.14
C TYR A 417 14.35 -0.68 1.63
N SER A 418 13.29 -1.10 1.01
CA SER A 418 13.08 -0.97 -0.44
C SER A 418 11.72 -0.35 -0.69
N ALA A 419 11.68 0.65 -1.55
CA ALA A 419 10.46 1.32 -1.95
C ALA A 419 10.31 1.32 -3.46
N ILE A 420 9.09 1.27 -3.92
CA ILE A 420 8.72 1.40 -5.33
C ILE A 420 7.61 2.42 -5.50
N GLU A 421 7.45 2.92 -6.71
CA GLU A 421 6.30 3.74 -7.09
C GLU A 421 5.14 2.81 -7.47
N ALA A 422 4.33 2.42 -6.48
CA ALA A 422 3.08 1.72 -6.74
C ALA A 422 2.04 2.68 -7.34
N PRO A 423 0.99 2.19 -7.99
CA PRO A 423 -0.05 3.04 -8.58
C PRO A 423 -0.70 4.02 -7.60
N LYS A 424 -0.82 3.63 -6.34
CA LYS A 424 -1.40 4.46 -5.27
C LYS A 424 -0.41 5.42 -4.62
N GLY A 425 0.87 5.16 -4.78
CA GLY A 425 1.95 5.96 -4.22
C GLY A 425 3.16 5.11 -3.82
N GLU A 426 3.98 5.62 -2.92
CA GLU A 426 5.15 4.90 -2.43
C GLU A 426 4.75 3.69 -1.59
N MET A 427 4.98 2.51 -2.12
CA MET A 427 4.93 1.26 -1.38
C MET A 427 6.34 0.91 -0.90
N GLY A 428 6.51 0.72 0.39
CA GLY A 428 7.81 0.40 0.99
C GLY A 428 7.77 -0.84 1.86
N VAL A 429 8.84 -1.61 1.83
CA VAL A 429 9.01 -2.81 2.64
C VAL A 429 10.33 -2.72 3.39
N TYR A 430 10.26 -2.79 4.70
CA TYR A 430 11.41 -2.89 5.59
C TYR A 430 11.51 -4.32 6.12
N VAL A 431 12.63 -4.97 5.85
CA VAL A 431 12.88 -6.36 6.23
C VAL A 431 14.12 -6.43 7.09
N VAL A 432 14.02 -7.14 8.20
CA VAL A 432 15.15 -7.49 9.08
C VAL A 432 15.35 -8.99 9.04
N SER A 433 16.56 -9.42 8.75
CA SER A 433 16.97 -10.84 8.76
C SER A 433 17.95 -11.09 9.90
N ASP A 434 17.80 -12.22 10.57
CA ASP A 434 18.71 -12.75 11.60
C ASP A 434 19.68 -13.83 11.07
N GLY A 435 19.63 -14.13 9.77
CA GLY A 435 20.38 -15.21 9.14
C GLY A 435 19.58 -16.51 8.99
N SER A 436 18.32 -16.53 9.40
CA SER A 436 17.42 -17.67 9.23
C SER A 436 16.70 -17.68 7.89
N GLU A 437 15.89 -18.70 7.67
CA GLU A 437 15.03 -18.82 6.48
C GLU A 437 13.73 -18.04 6.59
N ARG A 438 13.52 -17.30 7.67
CA ARG A 438 12.33 -16.50 7.96
C ARG A 438 12.73 -15.07 8.29
N PRO A 439 11.96 -14.07 7.90
CA PRO A 439 12.22 -12.71 8.32
C PRO A 439 12.03 -12.58 9.84
N TYR A 440 12.99 -11.96 10.52
CA TYR A 440 12.87 -11.63 11.95
C TYR A 440 11.80 -10.57 12.18
N ARG A 441 11.80 -9.53 11.34
CA ARG A 441 10.76 -8.47 11.34
C ARG A 441 10.50 -8.03 9.91
N LEU A 442 9.23 -7.84 9.61
CA LEU A 442 8.78 -7.26 8.36
C LEU A 442 7.81 -6.13 8.66
N HIS A 443 8.07 -4.96 8.10
CA HIS A 443 7.19 -3.81 8.19
C HIS A 443 6.83 -3.30 6.81
N ILE A 444 5.55 -2.97 6.62
CA ILE A 444 4.99 -2.55 5.35
C ILE A 444 4.56 -1.08 5.45
N ARG A 445 5.16 -0.22 4.65
CA ARG A 445 4.71 1.15 4.44
C ARG A 445 3.70 1.14 3.31
N ALA A 446 2.43 1.24 3.66
CA ALA A 446 1.33 1.35 2.71
C ALA A 446 1.03 2.83 2.42
N PRO A 447 0.94 3.25 1.14
CA PRO A 447 0.61 4.64 0.81
C PRO A 447 -0.79 5.03 1.28
N GLY A 448 -1.77 4.14 1.18
CA GLY A 448 -3.14 4.38 1.59
C GLY A 448 -3.30 4.70 3.08
N PHE A 449 -2.45 4.16 3.94
CA PHE A 449 -2.49 4.46 5.37
C PHE A 449 -2.15 5.93 5.68
N ALA A 450 -1.11 6.46 5.03
CA ALA A 450 -0.74 7.86 5.17
C ALA A 450 -1.80 8.78 4.56
N HIS A 451 -2.34 8.43 3.38
CA HIS A 451 -3.40 9.19 2.73
C HIS A 451 -4.65 9.28 3.61
N LEU A 452 -5.08 8.15 4.19
CA LEU A 452 -6.24 8.12 5.08
C LEU A 452 -5.99 8.91 6.39
N GLY A 453 -4.75 8.92 6.89
CA GLY A 453 -4.37 9.73 8.04
C GLY A 453 -4.55 11.24 7.83
N GLY A 454 -4.43 11.71 6.59
CA GLY A 454 -4.69 13.10 6.21
C GLY A 454 -6.13 13.41 5.86
N PHE A 455 -7.05 12.45 5.94
CA PHE A 455 -8.44 12.60 5.50
C PHE A 455 -9.18 13.74 6.18
N ASP A 456 -9.03 13.90 7.50
CA ASP A 456 -9.65 14.98 8.26
C ASP A 456 -9.24 16.36 7.72
N HIS A 457 -7.94 16.54 7.45
CA HIS A 457 -7.42 17.80 6.89
C HIS A 457 -8.02 18.13 5.52
N VAL A 458 -8.19 17.11 4.68
CA VAL A 458 -8.68 17.28 3.29
C VAL A 458 -10.18 17.49 3.22
N CYS A 459 -10.95 16.91 4.16
CA CYS A 459 -12.43 16.96 4.16
C CYS A 459 -13.01 18.11 4.97
N LYS A 460 -12.24 18.72 5.85
CA LYS A 460 -12.74 19.77 6.75
C LYS A 460 -13.29 20.98 5.97
N GLY A 461 -14.50 21.40 6.31
CA GLY A 461 -15.17 22.52 5.66
C GLY A 461 -15.85 22.18 4.32
N HIS A 462 -15.80 20.91 3.89
CA HIS A 462 -16.51 20.42 2.72
C HIS A 462 -17.84 19.77 3.10
N LEU A 463 -18.67 19.49 2.10
CA LEU A 463 -19.95 18.82 2.30
C LEU A 463 -19.80 17.29 2.45
N LEU A 464 -20.77 16.64 3.05
CA LEU A 464 -20.81 15.18 3.15
C LEU A 464 -20.66 14.47 1.80
N ALA A 465 -21.27 15.04 0.74
CA ALA A 465 -21.13 14.54 -0.61
C ALA A 465 -19.69 14.64 -1.14
N ASP A 466 -18.94 15.64 -0.71
CA ASP A 466 -17.54 15.83 -1.10
C ASP A 466 -16.61 14.85 -0.41
N ALA A 467 -16.96 14.38 0.80
CA ALA A 467 -16.22 13.32 1.47
C ALA A 467 -16.12 12.06 0.61
N VAL A 468 -17.18 11.70 -0.09
CA VAL A 468 -17.18 10.57 -1.04
C VAL A 468 -16.21 10.80 -2.19
N ALA A 469 -16.19 12.01 -2.77
CA ALA A 469 -15.25 12.37 -3.82
C ALA A 469 -13.79 12.35 -3.32
N VAL A 470 -13.54 12.77 -2.08
CA VAL A 470 -12.21 12.73 -1.45
C VAL A 470 -11.77 11.28 -1.20
N ILE A 471 -12.65 10.39 -0.72
CA ILE A 471 -12.32 8.96 -0.57
C ILE A 471 -11.90 8.36 -1.92
N GLY A 472 -12.68 8.62 -2.96
CA GLY A 472 -12.38 8.12 -4.32
C GLY A 472 -11.07 8.65 -4.89
N THR A 473 -10.76 9.94 -4.66
CA THR A 473 -9.50 10.54 -5.15
C THR A 473 -8.25 10.01 -4.43
N MET A 474 -8.37 9.55 -3.17
CA MET A 474 -7.26 8.98 -2.40
C MET A 474 -6.90 7.56 -2.86
N ASP A 475 -7.76 6.91 -3.62
CA ASP A 475 -7.55 5.55 -4.14
C ASP A 475 -7.22 4.54 -3.01
N LEU A 476 -8.11 4.44 -2.03
CA LEU A 476 -7.90 3.63 -0.84
C LEU A 476 -8.25 2.16 -1.07
N VAL A 477 -7.34 1.26 -0.70
CA VAL A 477 -7.59 -0.18 -0.59
C VAL A 477 -7.28 -0.63 0.83
N PHE A 478 -8.29 -1.08 1.54
CA PHE A 478 -8.15 -1.38 2.97
C PHE A 478 -7.31 -2.62 3.28
N GLY A 479 -7.05 -3.46 2.29
CA GLY A 479 -6.13 -4.57 2.45
C GLY A 479 -4.69 -4.12 2.75
N GLU A 480 -4.24 -2.99 2.18
CA GLU A 480 -2.93 -2.40 2.50
C GLU A 480 -2.98 -1.45 3.70
N VAL A 481 -4.11 -0.77 3.91
CA VAL A 481 -4.28 0.15 5.04
C VAL A 481 -4.26 -0.61 6.36
N ASP A 482 -5.03 -1.68 6.47
CA ASP A 482 -5.20 -2.46 7.69
C ASP A 482 -4.12 -3.55 7.87
N ARG A 483 -3.50 -4.06 6.78
CA ARG A 483 -2.44 -5.09 6.73
C ARG A 483 -2.79 -6.42 7.38
#